data_7266aec0e575b7829658a20d3ee28136
#
_entry.id   7266aec0e575b7829658a20d3ee28136
#
_cell.length_a   1.000
_cell.length_b   1.000
_cell.length_c   1.000
_cell.angle_alpha   90.00
_cell.angle_beta   90.00
_cell.angle_gamma   90.00
#
_symmetry.space_group_name_H-M   'P 1'
#
loop_
_entity.id
_entity.type
_entity.pdbx_description
1 polymer ?
#
loop_
_entity_poly.entity_id
_entity_poly.type
_entity_poly.pdbx_seq_one_letter_code
_entity_poly.pdbx_strand_id
1 'polypeptide(L)'
;NDYNNFPNKIKLFFNFLNSNYFLNFLQNLTSIKEPLVADKELNGGGLHEIKSGGLLKIHTDFNKHPNSNLDRRINVLIYLNKNWKKEYKGSLELWDKEVNVCKKKFSPNFNKMIIFSTTDFSNHGHPDPIECPKNISRKSIALYYFSKGRPEEEILDKNIKNRTHFKSRSGYLNEVEVKKEYLKSYLRKFSWYKKMKNFEKKYLRKKK
;
A
#
# COMPACT_ATOMS: atom_id res chain seq x y z
N ASN A 1 -6.58 11.61 1.15
CA ASN A 1 -5.89 12.18 2.30
C ASN A 1 -5.52 13.63 1.96
N ASP A 2 -6.20 14.59 2.60
CA ASP A 2 -5.81 15.99 2.51
C ASP A 2 -4.92 16.30 3.72
N TYR A 3 -3.62 16.46 3.47
CA TYR A 3 -2.63 16.75 4.50
C TYR A 3 -2.98 18.00 5.30
N ASN A 4 -3.61 18.99 4.66
CA ASN A 4 -4.00 20.25 5.32
C ASN A 4 -5.01 20.03 6.45
N ASN A 5 -5.82 18.97 6.36
CA ASN A 5 -6.83 18.62 7.35
C ASN A 5 -6.31 17.74 8.50
N PHE A 6 -5.02 17.39 8.50
CA PHE A 6 -4.45 16.59 9.60
C PHE A 6 -4.27 17.44 10.87
N PRO A 7 -4.53 16.87 12.07
CA PRO A 7 -4.16 17.51 13.32
C PRO A 7 -2.65 17.83 13.39
N ASN A 8 -2.27 18.89 14.07
CA ASN A 8 -0.89 19.37 14.14
C ASN A 8 0.12 18.29 14.56
N LYS A 9 -0.22 17.45 15.54
CA LYS A 9 0.66 16.34 15.96
C LYS A 9 0.90 15.32 14.85
N ILE A 10 -0.10 15.07 14.02
CA ILE A 10 0.03 14.18 12.86
C ILE A 10 0.89 14.83 11.78
N LYS A 11 0.69 16.14 11.51
CA LYS A 11 1.56 16.90 10.59
C LYS A 11 3.02 16.86 11.02
N LEU A 12 3.31 17.09 12.30
CA LEU A 12 4.68 17.00 12.83
C LEU A 12 5.29 15.61 12.60
N PHE A 13 4.52 14.56 12.82
CA PHE A 13 4.99 13.19 12.59
C PHE A 13 5.28 12.92 11.11
N PHE A 14 4.40 13.34 10.19
CA PHE A 14 4.67 13.24 8.76
C PHE A 14 5.88 14.09 8.33
N ASN A 15 6.05 15.29 8.89
CA ASN A 15 7.21 16.15 8.62
C ASN A 15 8.50 15.47 9.06
N PHE A 16 8.51 14.80 10.23
CA PHE A 16 9.66 14.01 10.68
C PHE A 16 9.96 12.87 9.71
N LEU A 17 8.94 12.09 9.30
CA LEU A 17 9.12 10.97 8.37
C LEU A 17 9.53 11.42 6.95
N ASN A 18 9.28 12.67 6.59
CA ASN A 18 9.71 13.29 5.33
C ASN A 18 10.99 14.13 5.46
N SER A 19 11.61 14.16 6.65
CA SER A 19 12.82 14.94 6.89
C SER A 19 14.07 14.29 6.32
N ASN A 20 15.11 15.08 6.05
CA ASN A 20 16.41 14.58 5.62
C ASN A 20 17.00 13.59 6.62
N TYR A 21 16.75 13.77 7.92
CA TYR A 21 17.18 12.83 8.95
C TYR A 21 16.61 11.43 8.71
N PHE A 22 15.30 11.33 8.49
CA PHE A 22 14.65 10.04 8.24
C PHE A 22 15.02 9.45 6.87
N LEU A 23 15.16 10.30 5.84
CA LEU A 23 15.65 9.87 4.52
C LEU A 23 17.06 9.26 4.60
N ASN A 24 17.98 9.90 5.32
CA ASN A 24 19.33 9.37 5.55
C ASN A 24 19.29 8.04 6.33
N PHE A 25 18.43 7.94 7.34
CA PHE A 25 18.22 6.67 8.04
C PHE A 25 17.77 5.56 7.08
N LEU A 26 16.77 5.82 6.23
CA LEU A 26 16.29 4.85 5.24
C LEU A 26 17.40 4.48 4.24
N GLN A 27 18.14 5.47 3.76
CA GLN A 27 19.22 5.27 2.80
C GLN A 27 20.34 4.39 3.38
N ASN A 28 20.76 4.64 4.60
CA ASN A 28 21.74 3.81 5.31
C ASN A 28 21.22 2.39 5.57
N LEU A 29 19.96 2.25 5.98
CA LEU A 29 19.34 0.96 6.25
C LEU A 29 19.20 0.08 5.00
N THR A 30 18.90 0.68 3.86
CA THR A 30 18.60 -0.03 2.60
C THR A 30 19.77 -0.10 1.64
N SER A 31 20.84 0.65 1.90
CA SER A 31 22.02 0.78 1.02
C SER A 31 21.68 1.27 -0.39
N ILE A 32 20.54 1.95 -0.58
CA ILE A 32 20.19 2.58 -1.85
C ILE A 32 21.16 3.73 -2.10
N LYS A 33 21.83 3.71 -3.25
CA LYS A 33 22.87 4.70 -3.59
C LYS A 33 22.28 6.04 -4.04
N GLU A 34 21.17 6.00 -4.77
CA GLU A 34 20.51 7.20 -5.28
C GLU A 34 19.86 7.96 -4.11
N PRO A 35 19.98 9.30 -4.07
CA PRO A 35 19.35 10.11 -3.04
C PRO A 35 17.83 9.87 -2.96
N LEU A 36 17.34 9.55 -1.77
CA LEU A 36 15.92 9.33 -1.55
C LEU A 36 15.17 10.65 -1.45
N VAL A 37 13.96 10.66 -2.01
CA VAL A 37 13.01 11.78 -2.00
C VAL A 37 11.71 11.32 -1.39
N ALA A 38 11.17 12.10 -0.44
CA ALA A 38 9.87 11.85 0.16
C ALA A 38 8.73 12.33 -0.74
N ASP A 39 7.60 11.61 -0.74
CA ASP A 39 6.37 12.06 -1.37
C ASP A 39 5.57 12.96 -0.42
N LYS A 40 5.72 14.26 -0.57
CA LYS A 40 4.98 15.26 0.22
C LYS A 40 3.50 15.36 -0.16
N GLU A 41 3.14 14.88 -1.35
CA GLU A 41 1.75 14.88 -1.85
C GLU A 41 0.95 13.66 -1.35
N LEU A 42 1.63 12.67 -0.73
CA LEU A 42 1.06 11.42 -0.25
C LEU A 42 0.26 10.67 -1.32
N ASN A 43 0.79 10.59 -2.55
CA ASN A 43 0.16 9.91 -3.67
C ASN A 43 -0.02 8.41 -3.40
N GLY A 44 -1.25 8.01 -3.05
CA GLY A 44 -1.59 6.65 -2.61
C GLY A 44 -1.15 6.32 -1.18
N GLY A 45 -0.42 7.21 -0.51
CA GLY A 45 0.03 7.11 0.88
C GLY A 45 -0.92 7.78 1.89
N GLY A 46 -0.42 8.07 3.09
CA GLY A 46 -1.13 8.75 4.16
C GLY A 46 -1.77 7.81 5.19
N LEU A 47 -2.91 8.20 5.72
CA LEU A 47 -3.65 7.42 6.72
C LEU A 47 -4.58 6.42 6.05
N HIS A 48 -4.44 5.15 6.36
CA HIS A 48 -5.25 4.07 5.83
C HIS A 48 -6.09 3.42 6.93
N GLU A 49 -7.35 3.18 6.64
CA GLU A 49 -8.26 2.43 7.49
C GLU A 49 -8.97 1.35 6.67
N ILE A 50 -8.93 0.11 7.16
CA ILE A 50 -9.62 -1.03 6.55
C ILE A 50 -10.50 -1.68 7.61
N LYS A 51 -11.80 -1.73 7.33
CA LYS A 51 -12.81 -2.30 8.21
C LYS A 51 -12.92 -3.82 8.04
N SER A 52 -13.61 -4.47 8.98
CA SER A 52 -13.95 -5.89 8.89
C SER A 52 -14.52 -6.25 7.51
N GLY A 53 -14.10 -7.38 6.94
CA GLY A 53 -14.40 -7.83 5.59
C GLY A 53 -13.53 -7.22 4.50
N GLY A 54 -12.74 -6.18 4.80
CA GLY A 54 -11.80 -5.58 3.85
C GLY A 54 -10.55 -6.42 3.66
N LEU A 55 -9.97 -6.36 2.47
CA LEU A 55 -8.72 -7.03 2.11
C LEU A 55 -7.96 -6.21 1.07
N LEU A 56 -6.68 -6.49 0.92
CA LEU A 56 -5.86 -5.99 -0.16
C LEU A 56 -5.18 -7.18 -0.84
N LYS A 57 -5.60 -7.47 -2.07
CA LYS A 57 -5.07 -8.59 -2.85
C LYS A 57 -3.57 -8.45 -3.08
N ILE A 58 -2.88 -9.57 -3.32
CA ILE A 58 -1.46 -9.55 -3.65
C ILE A 58 -1.26 -8.73 -4.92
N HIS A 59 -0.28 -7.85 -4.88
CA HIS A 59 0.03 -6.93 -5.98
C HIS A 59 1.48 -6.47 -5.91
N THR A 60 1.97 -5.95 -7.04
CA THR A 60 3.07 -5.00 -7.05
C THR A 60 2.53 -3.60 -7.18
N ASP A 61 3.19 -2.64 -6.57
CA ASP A 61 2.80 -1.24 -6.61
C ASP A 61 3.10 -0.58 -7.96
N PHE A 62 2.50 0.59 -8.21
CA PHE A 62 3.02 1.49 -9.22
C PHE A 62 4.46 1.90 -8.85
N ASN A 63 5.34 1.96 -9.83
CA ASN A 63 6.78 2.14 -9.63
C ASN A 63 7.32 3.50 -10.07
N LYS A 64 6.48 4.38 -10.61
CA LYS A 64 6.82 5.78 -10.96
C LYS A 64 5.89 6.74 -10.23
N HIS A 65 6.46 7.83 -9.72
CA HIS A 65 5.66 8.90 -9.14
C HIS A 65 4.75 9.54 -10.21
N PRO A 66 3.44 9.77 -9.93
CA PRO A 66 2.48 10.19 -10.94
C PRO A 66 2.76 11.57 -11.53
N ASN A 67 3.37 12.49 -10.76
CA ASN A 67 3.60 13.89 -11.15
C ASN A 67 5.08 14.21 -11.38
N SER A 68 5.97 13.22 -11.28
CA SER A 68 7.41 13.38 -11.52
C SER A 68 7.98 12.13 -12.15
N ASN A 69 9.20 12.20 -12.69
CA ASN A 69 9.86 11.03 -13.27
C ASN A 69 10.73 10.28 -12.24
N LEU A 70 10.28 10.24 -10.98
CA LEU A 70 10.97 9.52 -9.91
C LEU A 70 10.50 8.08 -9.81
N ASP A 71 11.43 7.19 -9.52
CA ASP A 71 11.16 5.77 -9.26
C ASP A 71 10.82 5.53 -7.79
N ARG A 72 9.75 4.81 -7.51
CA ARG A 72 9.37 4.41 -6.16
C ARG A 72 10.31 3.30 -5.68
N ARG A 73 11.02 3.52 -4.56
CA ARG A 73 12.05 2.62 -4.06
C ARG A 73 11.67 1.90 -2.78
N ILE A 74 10.97 2.58 -1.88
CA ILE A 74 10.68 2.07 -0.54
C ILE A 74 9.23 2.34 -0.16
N ASN A 75 8.62 1.35 0.45
CA ASN A 75 7.41 1.49 1.25
C ASN A 75 7.75 1.47 2.74
N VAL A 76 7.21 2.40 3.49
CA VAL A 76 7.19 2.40 4.95
C VAL A 76 5.75 2.29 5.42
N LEU A 77 5.43 1.23 6.16
CA LEU A 77 4.12 1.03 6.77
C LEU A 77 4.27 1.07 8.29
N ILE A 78 3.52 1.96 8.96
CA ILE A 78 3.49 2.06 10.42
C ILE A 78 2.10 1.67 10.89
N TYR A 79 2.01 0.65 11.74
CA TYR A 79 0.73 0.13 12.23
C TYR A 79 0.29 0.78 13.53
N LEU A 80 -1.01 1.06 13.64
CA LEU A 80 -1.61 1.82 14.73
C LEU A 80 -2.65 1.01 15.53
N ASN A 81 -2.57 -0.33 15.50
CA ASN A 81 -3.61 -1.20 16.04
C ASN A 81 -3.18 -1.78 17.40
N LYS A 82 -3.62 -1.15 18.50
CA LYS A 82 -3.45 -1.70 19.86
C LYS A 82 -4.26 -2.99 20.00
N ASN A 83 -3.71 -3.98 20.71
CA ASN A 83 -4.37 -5.25 21.04
C ASN A 83 -4.92 -6.00 19.81
N TRP A 84 -4.23 -5.92 18.65
CA TRP A 84 -4.61 -6.64 17.45
C TRP A 84 -4.39 -8.13 17.65
N LYS A 85 -5.45 -8.90 17.54
CA LYS A 85 -5.42 -10.34 17.74
C LYS A 85 -5.13 -11.07 16.43
N LYS A 86 -4.52 -12.26 16.52
CA LYS A 86 -4.15 -13.08 15.35
C LYS A 86 -5.37 -13.50 14.52
N GLU A 87 -6.47 -13.81 15.18
CA GLU A 87 -7.75 -14.19 14.55
C GLU A 87 -8.38 -13.06 13.73
N TYR A 88 -8.02 -11.80 13.98
CA TYR A 88 -8.50 -10.67 13.16
C TYR A 88 -7.87 -10.62 11.77
N LYS A 89 -6.88 -11.49 11.47
CA LYS A 89 -6.18 -11.54 10.18
C LYS A 89 -5.54 -10.19 9.80
N GLY A 90 -5.46 -9.86 8.49
CA GLY A 90 -4.95 -8.57 8.02
C GLY A 90 -3.43 -8.38 8.16
N SER A 91 -2.66 -9.45 8.38
CA SER A 91 -1.18 -9.40 8.35
C SER A 91 -0.70 -9.00 6.97
N LEU A 92 0.35 -8.16 6.90
CA LEU A 92 1.07 -7.92 5.66
C LEU A 92 1.82 -9.20 5.25
N GLU A 93 1.66 -9.61 4.03
CA GLU A 93 2.38 -10.73 3.42
C GLU A 93 3.31 -10.21 2.34
N LEU A 94 4.56 -10.68 2.34
CA LEU A 94 5.53 -10.48 1.28
C LEU A 94 5.75 -11.82 0.58
N TRP A 95 5.62 -11.81 -0.74
CA TRP A 95 5.64 -13.02 -1.57
C TRP A 95 6.85 -13.04 -2.51
N ASP A 96 7.24 -14.22 -2.99
CA ASP A 96 8.23 -14.35 -4.03
C ASP A 96 7.75 -13.78 -5.38
N LYS A 97 8.65 -13.75 -6.35
CA LYS A 97 8.41 -13.16 -7.67
C LYS A 97 7.23 -13.79 -8.40
N GLU A 98 7.07 -15.09 -8.29
CA GLU A 98 6.03 -15.89 -8.94
C GLU A 98 4.72 -16.00 -8.14
N VAL A 99 4.71 -15.47 -6.91
CA VAL A 99 3.58 -15.55 -5.96
C VAL A 99 3.24 -17.01 -5.56
N ASN A 100 4.25 -17.85 -5.50
CA ASN A 100 4.10 -19.25 -5.07
C ASN A 100 4.26 -19.40 -3.56
N VAL A 101 5.18 -18.65 -2.95
CA VAL A 101 5.53 -18.77 -1.53
C VAL A 101 5.46 -17.43 -0.81
N CYS A 102 4.69 -17.37 0.28
CA CYS A 102 4.74 -16.24 1.20
C CYS A 102 6.05 -16.29 2.00
N LYS A 103 6.99 -15.40 1.69
CA LYS A 103 8.32 -15.35 2.31
C LYS A 103 8.30 -14.77 3.73
N LYS A 104 7.45 -13.78 3.98
CA LYS A 104 7.33 -13.12 5.30
C LYS A 104 5.88 -12.71 5.55
N LYS A 105 5.48 -12.77 6.82
CA LYS A 105 4.16 -12.34 7.29
C LYS A 105 4.30 -11.51 8.56
N PHE A 106 3.72 -10.32 8.57
CA PHE A 106 3.82 -9.35 9.66
C PHE A 106 2.45 -8.98 10.19
N SER A 107 2.20 -9.27 11.46
CA SER A 107 0.99 -8.81 12.15
C SER A 107 0.98 -7.27 12.25
N PRO A 108 -0.19 -6.61 12.02
CA PRO A 108 -0.29 -5.15 11.99
C PRO A 108 -0.41 -4.54 13.40
N ASN A 109 0.43 -4.96 14.34
CA ASN A 109 0.38 -4.52 15.72
C ASN A 109 0.84 -3.06 15.88
N PHE A 110 0.32 -2.40 16.91
CA PHE A 110 0.69 -1.04 17.27
C PHE A 110 2.20 -0.85 17.38
N ASN A 111 2.66 0.33 16.93
CA ASN A 111 4.07 0.75 16.97
C ASN A 111 5.04 -0.19 16.20
N LYS A 112 4.54 -0.91 15.21
CA LYS A 112 5.37 -1.72 14.31
C LYS A 112 5.56 -0.97 12.99
N MET A 113 6.82 -0.75 12.62
CA MET A 113 7.21 -0.21 11.32
C MET A 113 7.73 -1.35 10.44
N ILE A 114 7.24 -1.44 9.21
CA ILE A 114 7.73 -2.35 8.19
C ILE A 114 8.26 -1.52 7.03
N ILE A 115 9.50 -1.79 6.65
CA ILE A 115 10.19 -1.14 5.53
C ILE A 115 10.52 -2.22 4.52
N PHE A 116 10.16 -2.01 3.26
CA PHE A 116 10.47 -2.95 2.18
C PHE A 116 10.65 -2.24 0.84
N SER A 117 11.51 -2.81 -0.01
CA SER A 117 11.79 -2.29 -1.33
C SER A 117 10.61 -2.51 -2.28
N THR A 118 10.41 -1.60 -3.22
CA THR A 118 9.40 -1.68 -4.28
C THR A 118 10.07 -1.87 -5.63
N THR A 119 10.00 -3.08 -6.14
CA THR A 119 10.44 -3.49 -7.47
C THR A 119 9.24 -3.94 -8.29
N ASP A 120 9.42 -4.26 -9.57
CA ASP A 120 8.35 -4.82 -10.41
C ASP A 120 7.89 -6.22 -9.96
N PHE A 121 8.58 -6.82 -9.00
CA PHE A 121 8.28 -8.15 -8.44
C PHE A 121 8.17 -8.16 -6.91
N SER A 122 8.11 -7.03 -6.24
CA SER A 122 7.85 -6.91 -4.80
C SER A 122 6.37 -7.17 -4.47
N ASN A 123 5.96 -8.44 -4.60
CA ASN A 123 4.58 -8.85 -4.40
C ASN A 123 4.21 -8.81 -2.92
N HIS A 124 3.14 -8.08 -2.59
CA HIS A 124 2.69 -7.94 -1.22
C HIS A 124 1.19 -7.66 -1.12
N GLY A 125 0.64 -7.81 0.09
CA GLY A 125 -0.77 -7.54 0.35
C GLY A 125 -1.20 -8.07 1.73
N HIS A 126 -2.50 -8.08 1.96
CA HIS A 126 -3.18 -8.85 3.02
C HIS A 126 -4.42 -9.48 2.40
N PRO A 127 -4.26 -10.62 1.71
CA PRO A 127 -5.27 -11.18 0.83
C PRO A 127 -6.47 -11.78 1.57
N ASP A 128 -6.31 -12.11 2.86
CA ASP A 128 -7.39 -12.63 3.67
C ASP A 128 -8.27 -11.48 4.20
N PRO A 129 -9.60 -11.60 4.16
CA PRO A 129 -10.49 -10.61 4.74
C PRO A 129 -10.21 -10.39 6.22
N ILE A 130 -10.28 -9.13 6.66
CA ILE A 130 -10.15 -8.77 8.07
C ILE A 130 -11.40 -9.27 8.82
N GLU A 131 -11.20 -9.96 9.93
CA GLU A 131 -12.25 -10.56 10.76
C GLU A 131 -12.33 -9.94 12.17
N CYS A 132 -12.00 -8.66 12.29
CA CYS A 132 -12.12 -7.93 13.54
C CYS A 132 -13.60 -7.57 13.84
N PRO A 133 -13.95 -7.30 15.12
CA PRO A 133 -15.24 -6.75 15.48
C PRO A 133 -15.58 -5.46 14.72
N LYS A 134 -16.87 -5.18 14.50
CA LYS A 134 -17.33 -4.04 13.68
C LYS A 134 -16.89 -2.66 14.19
N ASN A 135 -16.63 -2.54 15.49
CA ASN A 135 -16.14 -1.32 16.13
C ASN A 135 -14.63 -1.16 16.08
N ILE A 136 -13.89 -2.13 15.52
CA ILE A 136 -12.44 -2.11 15.33
C ILE A 136 -12.13 -2.05 13.84
N SER A 137 -10.99 -1.46 13.50
CA SER A 137 -10.50 -1.41 12.13
C SER A 137 -8.98 -1.51 12.09
N ARG A 138 -8.43 -2.02 11.00
CA ARG A 138 -6.99 -2.05 10.75
C ARG A 138 -6.53 -0.68 10.25
N LYS A 139 -5.70 -0.03 11.03
CA LYS A 139 -5.17 1.31 10.76
C LYS A 139 -3.67 1.26 10.51
N SER A 140 -3.21 2.00 9.53
CA SER A 140 -1.79 2.18 9.22
C SER A 140 -1.52 3.54 8.62
N ILE A 141 -0.26 3.98 8.75
CA ILE A 141 0.32 5.05 7.97
C ILE A 141 1.13 4.38 6.87
N ALA A 142 1.01 4.86 5.64
CA ALA A 142 1.81 4.42 4.51
C ALA A 142 2.54 5.62 3.91
N LEU A 143 3.86 5.50 3.74
CA LEU A 143 4.70 6.49 3.06
C LEU A 143 5.53 5.80 2.00
N TYR A 144 5.79 6.54 0.93
CA TYR A 144 6.54 6.08 -0.21
C TYR A 144 7.74 7.00 -0.45
N TYR A 145 8.87 6.38 -0.73
CA TYR A 145 10.11 7.11 -0.98
C TYR A 145 10.63 6.76 -2.36
N PHE A 146 11.11 7.76 -3.03
CA PHE A 146 11.46 7.74 -4.44
C PHE A 146 12.93 8.07 -4.63
N SER A 147 13.49 7.76 -5.81
CA SER A 147 14.79 8.25 -6.27
C SER A 147 14.77 8.58 -7.75
N LYS A 148 15.78 9.30 -8.22
CA LYS A 148 15.98 9.51 -9.65
C LYS A 148 16.64 8.25 -10.24
N GLY A 149 15.84 7.41 -10.88
CA GLY A 149 16.27 6.10 -11.41
C GLY A 149 16.26 4.99 -10.38
N ARG A 150 16.42 3.78 -10.88
CA ARG A 150 16.58 2.51 -10.14
C ARG A 150 17.48 1.56 -10.89
N PRO A 151 18.11 0.57 -10.22
CA PRO A 151 18.88 -0.48 -10.88
C PRO A 151 18.05 -1.26 -11.91
N GLU A 152 18.68 -1.69 -13.01
CA GLU A 152 17.98 -2.42 -14.08
C GLU A 152 17.45 -3.78 -13.60
N GLU A 153 18.13 -4.44 -12.68
CA GLU A 153 17.71 -5.71 -12.07
C GLU A 153 16.39 -5.62 -11.27
N GLU A 154 15.97 -4.42 -10.90
CA GLU A 154 14.68 -4.17 -10.25
C GLU A 154 13.51 -4.02 -11.25
N ILE A 155 13.82 -4.01 -12.56
CA ILE A 155 12.85 -3.80 -13.63
C ILE A 155 12.62 -5.12 -14.37
N LEU A 156 11.37 -5.57 -14.48
CA LEU A 156 11.01 -6.75 -15.28
C LEU A 156 10.80 -6.42 -16.75
N ASP A 157 10.14 -5.29 -17.01
CA ASP A 157 9.81 -4.84 -18.36
C ASP A 157 9.70 -3.32 -18.38
N LYS A 158 10.51 -2.67 -19.21
CA LYS A 158 10.51 -1.21 -19.38
C LYS A 158 9.17 -0.66 -19.91
N ASN A 159 8.33 -1.52 -20.50
CA ASN A 159 7.02 -1.18 -21.06
C ASN A 159 5.86 -1.42 -20.06
N ILE A 160 6.13 -1.90 -18.85
CA ILE A 160 5.09 -2.09 -17.84
C ILE A 160 4.40 -0.75 -17.55
N LYS A 161 3.07 -0.77 -17.66
CA LYS A 161 2.27 0.42 -17.34
C LYS A 161 2.43 0.78 -15.86
N ASN A 162 2.70 2.07 -15.58
CA ASN A 162 2.82 2.60 -14.24
C ASN A 162 1.48 2.56 -13.47
N ARG A 163 1.17 1.41 -12.89
CA ARG A 163 -0.03 1.16 -12.09
C ARG A 163 0.20 0.03 -11.11
N THR A 164 -0.69 -0.14 -10.14
CA THR A 164 -0.74 -1.34 -9.28
C THR A 164 -1.11 -2.57 -10.11
N HIS A 165 -0.28 -3.61 -10.05
CA HIS A 165 -0.48 -4.87 -10.76
C HIS A 165 -0.92 -5.96 -9.78
N PHE A 166 -2.21 -6.32 -9.83
CA PHE A 166 -2.75 -7.42 -9.02
C PHE A 166 -2.36 -8.77 -9.60
N LYS A 167 -1.98 -9.69 -8.70
CA LYS A 167 -1.61 -11.07 -9.04
C LYS A 167 -2.50 -12.06 -8.31
N SER A 168 -2.67 -13.25 -8.90
CA SER A 168 -3.31 -14.36 -8.20
C SER A 168 -2.33 -15.04 -7.26
N ARG A 169 -2.79 -15.35 -6.06
CA ARG A 169 -2.16 -16.29 -5.16
C ARG A 169 -2.61 -17.69 -5.59
N SER A 170 -1.68 -18.65 -5.73
CA SER A 170 -2.03 -20.04 -6.11
C SER A 170 -3.22 -20.55 -5.30
N GLY A 171 -4.30 -20.95 -5.99
CA GLY A 171 -5.55 -21.44 -5.40
C GLY A 171 -6.55 -20.38 -4.91
N TYR A 172 -6.28 -19.06 -5.01
CA TYR A 172 -7.14 -18.01 -4.45
C TYR A 172 -7.79 -17.06 -5.44
N LEU A 173 -7.20 -16.84 -6.60
CA LEU A 173 -7.75 -15.95 -7.62
C LEU A 173 -7.62 -16.58 -8.99
N ASN A 174 -8.73 -16.66 -9.71
CA ASN A 174 -8.72 -16.98 -11.13
C ASN A 174 -8.45 -15.71 -11.96
N GLU A 175 -8.13 -15.87 -13.24
CA GLU A 175 -7.85 -14.74 -14.15
C GLU A 175 -9.00 -13.74 -14.23
N VAL A 176 -10.25 -14.18 -14.11
CA VAL A 176 -11.43 -13.32 -14.14
C VAL A 176 -11.44 -12.36 -12.96
N GLU A 177 -11.07 -12.83 -11.77
CA GLU A 177 -11.00 -11.98 -10.57
C GLU A 177 -9.86 -10.97 -10.66
N VAL A 178 -8.71 -11.37 -11.20
CA VAL A 178 -7.61 -10.46 -11.49
C VAL A 178 -8.07 -9.38 -12.47
N LYS A 179 -8.71 -9.75 -13.59
CA LYS A 179 -9.27 -8.79 -14.56
C LYS A 179 -10.30 -7.84 -13.93
N LYS A 180 -11.17 -8.33 -13.05
CA LYS A 180 -12.12 -7.50 -12.29
C LYS A 180 -11.44 -6.46 -11.42
N GLU A 181 -10.33 -6.81 -10.74
CA GLU A 181 -9.60 -5.85 -9.91
C GLU A 181 -8.89 -4.78 -10.76
N TYR A 182 -8.33 -5.14 -11.92
CA TYR A 182 -7.81 -4.16 -12.87
C TYR A 182 -8.89 -3.18 -13.31
N LEU A 183 -10.05 -3.68 -13.71
CA LEU A 183 -11.16 -2.82 -14.12
C LEU A 183 -11.60 -1.90 -12.98
N LYS A 184 -11.74 -2.40 -11.75
CA LYS A 184 -12.06 -1.57 -10.59
C LYS A 184 -11.01 -0.49 -10.33
N SER A 185 -9.72 -0.83 -10.43
CA SER A 185 -8.63 0.13 -10.21
C SER A 185 -8.66 1.24 -11.28
N TYR A 186 -8.92 0.88 -12.53
CA TYR A 186 -9.08 1.82 -13.64
C TYR A 186 -10.30 2.73 -13.44
N LEU A 187 -11.46 2.16 -13.13
CA LEU A 187 -12.70 2.90 -12.92
C LEU A 187 -12.64 3.89 -11.75
N ARG A 188 -11.87 3.58 -10.70
CA ARG A 188 -11.66 4.49 -9.55
C ARG A 188 -11.04 5.84 -9.92
N LYS A 189 -10.41 5.96 -11.08
CA LYS A 189 -9.87 7.24 -11.58
C LYS A 189 -10.97 8.21 -12.01
N PHE A 190 -12.17 7.72 -12.32
CA PHE A 190 -13.27 8.54 -12.82
C PHE A 190 -14.19 9.03 -11.69
N SER A 191 -14.48 10.32 -11.71
CA SER A 191 -15.36 10.98 -10.73
C SER A 191 -16.76 10.32 -10.64
N TRP A 192 -17.36 9.96 -11.79
CA TRP A 192 -18.66 9.29 -11.83
C TRP A 192 -18.67 7.93 -11.13
N TYR A 193 -17.58 7.14 -11.25
CA TYR A 193 -17.46 5.84 -10.57
C TYR A 193 -17.42 6.01 -9.06
N LYS A 194 -16.70 7.03 -8.57
CA LYS A 194 -16.66 7.37 -7.14
C LYS A 194 -18.05 7.75 -6.62
N LYS A 195 -18.80 8.57 -7.40
CA LYS A 195 -20.18 8.95 -7.07
C LYS A 195 -21.10 7.74 -7.02
N MET A 196 -21.03 6.86 -8.02
CA MET A 196 -21.81 5.62 -8.09
C MET A 196 -21.53 4.68 -6.90
N LYS A 197 -20.26 4.48 -6.53
CA LYS A 197 -19.87 3.65 -5.38
C LYS A 197 -20.32 4.25 -4.05
N ASN A 198 -20.31 5.55 -3.91
CA ASN A 198 -20.84 6.23 -2.73
C ASN A 198 -22.37 6.08 -2.64
N PHE A 199 -23.08 6.17 -3.77
CA PHE A 199 -24.51 5.91 -3.83
C PHE A 199 -24.85 4.47 -3.45
N GLU A 200 -24.17 3.48 -4.06
CA GLU A 200 -24.33 2.06 -3.71
C GLU A 200 -24.15 1.83 -2.19
N LYS A 201 -23.07 2.39 -1.63
CA LYS A 201 -22.77 2.28 -0.19
C LYS A 201 -23.85 2.92 0.68
N LYS A 202 -24.41 4.06 0.25
CA LYS A 202 -25.41 4.83 1.01
C LYS A 202 -26.79 4.17 0.98
N TYR A 203 -27.20 3.62 -0.19
CA TYR A 203 -28.58 3.22 -0.42
C TYR A 203 -28.79 1.71 -0.55
N LEU A 204 -27.84 0.94 -1.08
CA LEU A 204 -28.02 -0.48 -1.36
C LEU A 204 -27.44 -1.39 -0.25
N ARG A 205 -26.41 -0.97 0.49
CA ARG A 205 -25.85 -1.76 1.60
C ARG A 205 -26.55 -1.56 2.95
N LYS A 206 -27.55 -0.70 3.04
CA LYS A 206 -28.40 -0.55 4.26
C LYS A 206 -29.51 -1.59 4.36
N LYS A 207 -29.66 -2.50 3.38
CA LYS A 207 -30.72 -3.54 3.36
C LYS A 207 -30.23 -4.95 3.70
N LYS A 208 -29.11 -5.07 4.42
CA LYS A 208 -28.69 -6.37 5.01
C LYS A 208 -28.27 -6.19 6.45
#